data_77236fa284688b697c8fb3282715f7f1
#
_entry.id   77236fa284688b697c8fb3282715f7f1
#
_cell.length_a   1.000
_cell.length_b   1.000
_cell.length_c   1.000
_cell.angle_alpha   90.00
_cell.angle_beta   90.00
_cell.angle_gamma   90.00
#
_symmetry.space_group_name_H-M   'P 1'
#
loop_
_entity.id
_entity.type
_entity.pdbx_description
1 polymer ?
#
loop_
_entity_poly.entity_id
_entity_poly.type
_entity_poly.pdbx_seq_one_letter_code
_entity_poly.pdbx_strand_id
1 'polypeptide(L)'
;MDLDLLRQRYLGETAASARAFREAARLIPGGVQGNIKYFDPHPLSFASAEGSWLTDADGRRYVDFLLSFGALALGHGHEVVRRAIAEALEGYGTTSFGMPYELERVMARKISERFPSIATVRFTNSGLEATLLAIRIALAASGRTHIAKFDGHYHGGHDRVLVNTTGGRRPGGGDPVAHADSLGLAAYHLEHTVVLPFNDVESSSRILKARSGEVGAVVVEPVQAGYIEPEPGFLNAVRALTSDLGMVLIFDEVKTGFRTALGGAQEYYGVEPDLTALGKILGGGLPIGAVGGRGDLMELCSPARSRNLADVVFHSGTFNGNPMSLATGLATIGHLEEPGRFDELLVGTEALKRGIVASGRAHGFNVETPGAGTIFNVAVGLQDEGDAREFSPQFLRQCLDYSLMHYGVFSKPMNRFSMATSHRNAEIAHTLSAFDSAFGELATLVEGAR
;
A
#
# COMPACT_ATOMS: atom_id res chain seq x y z
N MET A 1 -0.28 25.84 -22.42
CA MET A 1 -0.11 24.36 -22.53
C MET A 1 -1.21 23.73 -21.69
N ASP A 2 -1.96 22.73 -22.16
CA ASP A 2 -3.01 22.09 -21.40
C ASP A 2 -2.69 20.59 -21.17
N LEU A 3 -3.49 19.91 -20.38
CA LEU A 3 -3.30 18.48 -20.09
C LEU A 3 -3.31 17.62 -21.37
N ASP A 4 -4.04 18.05 -22.40
CA ASP A 4 -4.11 17.33 -23.67
C ASP A 4 -2.78 17.43 -24.44
N LEU A 5 -2.07 18.54 -24.34
CA LEU A 5 -0.74 18.68 -24.92
C LEU A 5 0.29 17.78 -24.22
N LEU A 6 0.24 17.68 -22.88
CA LEU A 6 1.07 16.76 -22.11
C LEU A 6 0.78 15.29 -22.47
N ARG A 7 -0.49 14.95 -22.63
CA ARG A 7 -0.93 13.61 -23.08
C ARG A 7 -0.49 13.30 -24.52
N GLN A 8 -0.55 14.27 -25.43
CA GLN A 8 -0.07 14.10 -26.80
C GLN A 8 1.44 13.87 -26.83
N ARG A 9 2.21 14.62 -26.03
CA ARG A 9 3.65 14.37 -25.84
C ARG A 9 3.89 12.95 -25.35
N TYR A 10 3.19 12.52 -24.30
CA TYR A 10 3.27 11.15 -23.79
C TYR A 10 2.98 10.11 -24.87
N LEU A 11 1.91 10.30 -25.67
CA LEU A 11 1.56 9.39 -26.79
C LEU A 11 2.68 9.33 -27.84
N GLY A 12 3.30 10.47 -28.17
CA GLY A 12 4.42 10.53 -29.11
C GLY A 12 5.68 9.82 -28.62
N GLU A 13 5.93 9.87 -27.32
CA GLU A 13 7.12 9.31 -26.67
C GLU A 13 6.99 7.82 -26.30
N THR A 14 5.77 7.26 -26.29
CA THR A 14 5.47 5.90 -25.79
C THR A 14 4.73 5.04 -26.81
N ALA A 15 5.12 5.15 -28.09
CA ALA A 15 4.43 4.49 -29.21
C ALA A 15 4.51 2.95 -29.12
N ALA A 16 5.63 2.38 -28.64
CA ALA A 16 5.76 0.93 -28.44
C ALA A 16 4.89 0.45 -27.28
N SER A 17 4.85 1.19 -26.16
CA SER A 17 3.96 0.93 -25.04
C SER A 17 2.48 0.95 -25.48
N ALA A 18 2.09 1.93 -26.32
CA ALA A 18 0.75 2.00 -26.89
C ALA A 18 0.40 0.79 -27.76
N ARG A 19 1.36 0.27 -28.55
CA ARG A 19 1.15 -0.97 -29.35
C ARG A 19 0.97 -2.17 -28.44
N ALA A 20 1.87 -2.35 -27.47
CA ALA A 20 1.81 -3.46 -26.52
C ALA A 20 0.49 -3.46 -25.74
N PHE A 21 0.02 -2.29 -25.31
CA PHE A 21 -1.27 -2.14 -24.63
C PHE A 21 -2.44 -2.56 -25.53
N ARG A 22 -2.49 -2.12 -26.80
CA ARG A 22 -3.55 -2.53 -27.74
C ARG A 22 -3.54 -4.05 -28.02
N GLU A 23 -2.38 -4.67 -28.10
CA GLU A 23 -2.24 -6.12 -28.25
C GLU A 23 -2.71 -6.84 -26.98
N ALA A 24 -2.28 -6.40 -25.81
CA ALA A 24 -2.71 -6.95 -24.54
C ALA A 24 -4.23 -6.85 -24.33
N ALA A 25 -4.86 -5.76 -24.74
CA ALA A 25 -6.31 -5.54 -24.60
C ALA A 25 -7.17 -6.52 -25.39
N ARG A 26 -6.59 -7.23 -26.38
CA ARG A 26 -7.27 -8.33 -27.11
C ARG A 26 -7.33 -9.63 -26.31
N LEU A 27 -6.48 -9.79 -25.31
CA LEU A 27 -6.31 -11.03 -24.55
C LEU A 27 -6.59 -10.84 -23.05
N ILE A 28 -6.41 -9.62 -22.56
CA ILE A 28 -6.52 -9.25 -21.15
C ILE A 28 -7.55 -8.12 -21.06
N PRO A 29 -8.60 -8.25 -20.28
CA PRO A 29 -9.59 -7.20 -20.12
C PRO A 29 -8.97 -5.86 -19.73
N GLY A 30 -9.19 -4.82 -20.56
CA GLY A 30 -8.57 -3.50 -20.37
C GLY A 30 -7.04 -3.45 -20.53
N GLY A 31 -6.40 -4.47 -21.11
CA GLY A 31 -4.97 -4.53 -21.35
C GLY A 31 -4.07 -4.64 -20.11
N VAL A 32 -4.67 -4.81 -18.91
CA VAL A 32 -3.94 -4.85 -17.63
C VAL A 32 -4.44 -5.96 -16.74
N GLN A 33 -3.56 -6.51 -15.89
CA GLN A 33 -3.86 -7.60 -14.95
C GLN A 33 -4.58 -7.13 -13.66
N GLY A 34 -4.98 -5.88 -13.59
CA GLY A 34 -5.71 -5.34 -12.44
C GLY A 34 -6.02 -3.87 -12.67
N ASN A 35 -7.22 -3.45 -12.26
CA ASN A 35 -7.76 -2.10 -12.51
C ASN A 35 -6.82 -0.98 -12.04
N ILE A 36 -6.13 -1.20 -10.91
CA ILE A 36 -5.19 -0.22 -10.35
C ILE A 36 -3.94 0.01 -11.22
N LYS A 37 -3.68 -0.86 -12.21
CA LYS A 37 -2.54 -0.70 -13.14
C LYS A 37 -2.86 0.16 -14.34
N TYR A 38 -4.15 0.42 -14.59
CA TYR A 38 -4.60 1.25 -15.70
C TYR A 38 -4.43 2.74 -15.39
N PHE A 39 -4.07 3.52 -16.38
CA PHE A 39 -4.19 4.98 -16.44
C PHE A 39 -4.28 5.44 -17.92
N ASP A 40 -4.95 6.57 -18.16
CA ASP A 40 -5.08 7.14 -19.49
C ASP A 40 -3.76 7.75 -19.98
N PRO A 41 -3.52 7.78 -21.31
CA PRO A 41 -4.27 7.13 -22.38
C PRO A 41 -3.94 5.63 -22.50
N HIS A 42 -2.83 5.17 -21.95
CA HIS A 42 -2.40 3.79 -21.78
C HIS A 42 -1.27 3.71 -20.75
N PRO A 43 -1.12 2.60 -20.03
CA PRO A 43 0.05 2.34 -19.19
C PRO A 43 1.35 2.18 -19.99
N LEU A 44 2.49 2.49 -19.36
CA LEU A 44 3.81 2.13 -19.88
C LEU A 44 3.98 0.60 -19.89
N SER A 45 4.63 0.07 -20.92
CA SER A 45 5.09 -1.30 -20.99
C SER A 45 6.58 -1.34 -20.71
N PHE A 46 7.00 -2.00 -19.64
CA PHE A 46 8.41 -2.06 -19.25
C PHE A 46 9.10 -3.28 -19.83
N ALA A 47 10.34 -3.07 -20.35
CA ALA A 47 11.19 -4.09 -20.95
C ALA A 47 12.23 -4.62 -19.94
N SER A 48 12.74 -3.77 -19.04
CA SER A 48 13.74 -4.16 -18.04
C SER A 48 13.70 -3.24 -16.82
N ALA A 49 14.34 -3.70 -15.74
CA ALA A 49 14.47 -2.94 -14.51
C ALA A 49 15.79 -3.28 -13.79
N GLU A 50 16.43 -2.29 -13.16
CA GLU A 50 17.64 -2.46 -12.38
C GLU A 50 17.75 -1.37 -11.30
N GLY A 51 18.02 -1.76 -10.05
CA GLY A 51 18.07 -0.80 -8.93
C GLY A 51 16.77 -0.05 -8.77
N SER A 52 16.81 1.27 -8.90
CA SER A 52 15.62 2.13 -8.92
C SER A 52 15.20 2.58 -10.32
N TRP A 53 15.73 1.96 -11.38
CA TRP A 53 15.44 2.33 -12.75
C TRP A 53 14.56 1.31 -13.47
N LEU A 54 13.59 1.83 -14.23
CA LEU A 54 12.80 1.08 -15.21
C LEU A 54 13.19 1.53 -16.61
N THR A 55 13.18 0.61 -17.56
CA THR A 55 13.28 0.92 -18.98
C THR A 55 12.01 0.43 -19.67
N ASP A 56 11.32 1.32 -20.40
CA ASP A 56 10.11 0.97 -21.11
C ASP A 56 10.39 0.33 -22.48
N ALA A 57 9.33 -0.08 -23.17
CA ALA A 57 9.38 -0.68 -24.49
C ALA A 57 9.86 0.30 -25.60
N ASP A 58 9.85 1.58 -25.31
CA ASP A 58 10.33 2.64 -26.20
C ASP A 58 11.81 2.99 -25.92
N GLY A 59 12.45 2.32 -24.92
CA GLY A 59 13.84 2.51 -24.53
C GLY A 59 14.08 3.70 -23.58
N ARG A 60 13.02 4.35 -23.09
CA ARG A 60 13.13 5.44 -22.14
C ARG A 60 13.36 4.91 -20.73
N ARG A 61 14.11 5.65 -19.93
CA ARG A 61 14.45 5.28 -18.56
C ARG A 61 13.76 6.19 -17.54
N TYR A 62 13.34 5.58 -16.43
CA TYR A 62 12.63 6.28 -15.36
C TYR A 62 13.15 5.85 -13.99
N VAL A 63 13.36 6.79 -13.09
CA VAL A 63 13.49 6.48 -11.66
C VAL A 63 12.12 6.05 -11.15
N ASP A 64 12.02 4.83 -10.61
CA ASP A 64 10.78 4.20 -10.20
C ASP A 64 10.44 4.45 -8.74
N PHE A 65 9.38 5.20 -8.49
CA PHE A 65 8.79 5.39 -7.17
C PHE A 65 7.51 4.58 -6.94
N LEU A 66 7.03 3.84 -7.96
CA LEU A 66 5.95 2.89 -7.78
C LEU A 66 6.43 1.63 -7.05
N LEU A 67 7.60 1.10 -7.42
CA LEU A 67 8.26 -0.06 -6.80
C LEU A 67 7.30 -1.23 -6.59
N SER A 68 6.55 -1.58 -7.65
CA SER A 68 5.49 -2.61 -7.60
C SER A 68 4.46 -2.34 -6.47
N PHE A 69 3.94 -1.12 -6.42
CA PHE A 69 3.04 -0.63 -5.35
C PHE A 69 3.65 -0.72 -3.94
N GLY A 70 4.96 -0.51 -3.86
CA GLY A 70 5.70 -0.46 -2.60
C GLY A 70 6.22 -1.82 -2.10
N ALA A 71 6.22 -2.85 -2.91
CA ALA A 71 6.72 -4.17 -2.51
C ALA A 71 8.26 -4.27 -2.55
N LEU A 72 8.94 -3.46 -3.38
CA LEU A 72 10.37 -3.55 -3.64
C LEU A 72 11.17 -2.56 -2.78
N ALA A 73 11.35 -2.85 -1.49
CA ALA A 73 12.08 -1.97 -0.59
C ALA A 73 13.57 -1.83 -0.91
N LEU A 74 14.15 -2.80 -1.61
CA LEU A 74 15.55 -2.78 -2.03
C LEU A 74 15.75 -2.30 -3.48
N GLY A 75 14.65 -2.13 -4.24
CA GLY A 75 14.67 -1.88 -5.67
C GLY A 75 14.68 -3.15 -6.51
N HIS A 76 14.84 -2.97 -7.82
CA HIS A 76 14.78 -4.05 -8.82
C HIS A 76 16.07 -4.85 -8.88
N GLY A 77 15.96 -6.17 -8.96
CA GLY A 77 17.08 -7.07 -9.20
C GLY A 77 18.17 -7.01 -8.15
N HIS A 78 17.88 -6.59 -6.92
CA HIS A 78 18.88 -6.44 -5.87
C HIS A 78 19.62 -7.77 -5.60
N GLU A 79 20.96 -7.71 -5.46
CA GLU A 79 21.80 -8.89 -5.34
C GLU A 79 21.38 -9.81 -4.19
N VAL A 80 21.05 -9.24 -3.04
CA VAL A 80 20.59 -9.99 -1.85
C VAL A 80 19.36 -10.84 -2.18
N VAL A 81 18.39 -10.30 -2.93
CA VAL A 81 17.16 -11.01 -3.32
C VAL A 81 17.48 -12.09 -4.37
N ARG A 82 18.30 -11.76 -5.39
CA ARG A 82 18.70 -12.72 -6.42
C ARG A 82 19.45 -13.91 -5.83
N ARG A 83 20.37 -13.65 -4.92
CA ARG A 83 21.13 -14.68 -4.20
C ARG A 83 20.21 -15.56 -3.37
N ALA A 84 19.28 -14.97 -2.60
CA ALA A 84 18.32 -15.71 -1.80
C ALA A 84 17.46 -16.68 -2.62
N ILE A 85 17.04 -16.28 -3.85
CA ILE A 85 16.32 -17.16 -4.79
C ILE A 85 17.21 -18.34 -5.21
N ALA A 86 18.43 -18.06 -5.63
CA ALA A 86 19.36 -19.09 -6.12
C ALA A 86 19.70 -20.10 -5.01
N GLU A 87 20.08 -19.61 -3.83
CA GLU A 87 20.42 -20.44 -2.67
C GLU A 87 19.24 -21.29 -2.20
N ALA A 88 18.02 -20.71 -2.16
CA ALA A 88 16.83 -21.45 -1.76
C ALA A 88 16.47 -22.55 -2.79
N LEU A 89 16.58 -22.25 -4.09
CA LEU A 89 16.32 -23.23 -5.14
C LEU A 89 17.36 -24.36 -5.14
N GLU A 90 18.63 -24.02 -4.99
CA GLU A 90 19.73 -25.00 -4.92
C GLU A 90 19.65 -25.85 -3.64
N GLY A 91 19.44 -25.21 -2.49
CA GLY A 91 19.45 -25.89 -1.19
C GLY A 91 18.23 -26.77 -0.95
N TYR A 92 17.03 -26.32 -1.35
CA TYR A 92 15.80 -27.11 -1.16
C TYR A 92 15.43 -28.00 -2.36
N GLY A 93 15.94 -27.73 -3.55
CA GLY A 93 15.63 -28.50 -4.77
C GLY A 93 14.17 -28.40 -5.22
N THR A 94 13.37 -27.52 -4.61
CA THR A 94 11.94 -27.34 -4.92
C THR A 94 11.48 -25.92 -4.66
N THR A 95 10.44 -25.50 -5.37
CA THR A 95 9.75 -24.23 -5.14
C THR A 95 8.58 -24.33 -4.16
N SER A 96 8.15 -25.55 -3.79
CA SER A 96 7.05 -25.78 -2.86
C SER A 96 7.10 -27.18 -2.28
N PHE A 97 7.01 -27.31 -0.95
CA PHE A 97 6.99 -28.62 -0.27
C PHE A 97 5.58 -29.18 -0.08
N GLY A 98 4.57 -28.32 0.05
CA GLY A 98 3.22 -28.72 0.47
C GLY A 98 3.14 -29.26 1.91
N MET A 99 4.23 -29.22 2.68
CA MET A 99 4.37 -29.67 4.07
C MET A 99 5.30 -28.71 4.82
N PRO A 100 5.23 -28.64 6.17
CA PRO A 100 6.07 -27.74 6.96
C PRO A 100 7.56 -27.96 6.75
N TYR A 101 8.32 -26.87 6.75
CA TYR A 101 9.78 -26.85 6.60
C TYR A 101 10.40 -25.67 7.37
N GLU A 102 11.73 -25.56 7.35
CA GLU A 102 12.46 -24.67 8.25
C GLU A 102 12.15 -23.18 8.09
N LEU A 103 12.11 -22.64 6.86
CA LEU A 103 11.95 -21.20 6.67
C LEU A 103 10.61 -20.67 7.18
N GLU A 104 9.55 -21.49 7.21
CA GLU A 104 8.28 -21.08 7.82
C GLU A 104 8.49 -20.69 9.30
N ARG A 105 9.22 -21.50 10.04
CA ARG A 105 9.53 -21.25 11.45
C ARG A 105 10.48 -20.06 11.63
N VAL A 106 11.49 -19.93 10.75
CA VAL A 106 12.44 -18.81 10.79
C VAL A 106 11.74 -17.50 10.53
N MET A 107 10.90 -17.43 9.47
CA MET A 107 10.14 -16.22 9.15
C MET A 107 9.09 -15.90 10.22
N ALA A 108 8.40 -16.91 10.78
CA ALA A 108 7.45 -16.69 11.86
C ALA A 108 8.12 -16.05 13.09
N ARG A 109 9.31 -16.52 13.47
CA ARG A 109 10.12 -15.93 14.54
C ARG A 109 10.52 -14.49 14.20
N LYS A 110 11.02 -14.24 12.98
CA LYS A 110 11.41 -12.92 12.53
C LYS A 110 10.24 -11.92 12.62
N ILE A 111 9.04 -12.33 12.22
CA ILE A 111 7.83 -11.50 12.34
C ILE A 111 7.52 -11.21 13.80
N SER A 112 7.50 -12.22 14.69
CA SER A 112 7.19 -12.03 16.11
C SER A 112 8.23 -11.15 16.83
N GLU A 113 9.51 -11.20 16.42
CA GLU A 113 10.56 -10.33 16.94
C GLU A 113 10.37 -8.87 16.55
N ARG A 114 9.79 -8.60 15.36
CA ARG A 114 9.58 -7.23 14.85
C ARG A 114 8.22 -6.63 15.20
N PHE A 115 7.25 -7.47 15.43
CA PHE A 115 5.87 -7.08 15.75
C PHE A 115 5.45 -7.73 17.08
N PRO A 116 5.72 -7.07 18.23
CA PRO A 116 5.46 -7.68 19.55
C PRO A 116 3.99 -8.06 19.79
N SER A 117 3.04 -7.45 19.09
CA SER A 117 1.62 -7.83 19.10
C SER A 117 1.38 -9.23 18.50
N ILE A 118 2.35 -9.80 17.76
CA ILE A 118 2.22 -11.07 17.04
C ILE A 118 2.87 -12.20 17.82
N ALA A 119 2.04 -12.99 18.54
CA ALA A 119 2.49 -14.20 19.22
C ALA A 119 2.68 -15.38 18.26
N THR A 120 1.78 -15.53 17.28
CA THR A 120 1.82 -16.59 16.25
C THR A 120 1.33 -16.06 14.90
N VAL A 121 1.70 -16.74 13.80
CA VAL A 121 1.45 -16.28 12.44
C VAL A 121 0.98 -17.41 11.52
N ARG A 122 0.18 -17.05 10.51
CA ARG A 122 -0.17 -17.86 9.34
C ARG A 122 0.24 -17.13 8.07
N PHE A 123 0.88 -17.85 7.13
CA PHE A 123 1.25 -17.31 5.82
C PHE A 123 0.10 -17.48 4.83
N THR A 124 0.00 -16.52 3.93
CA THR A 124 -0.90 -16.49 2.77
C THR A 124 -0.12 -16.08 1.52
N ASN A 125 -0.75 -16.02 0.33
CA ASN A 125 -0.05 -15.61 -0.90
C ASN A 125 -0.20 -14.13 -1.23
N SER A 126 -1.03 -13.41 -0.49
CA SER A 126 -1.27 -11.98 -0.71
C SER A 126 -1.76 -11.26 0.53
N GLY A 127 -1.62 -9.93 0.56
CA GLY A 127 -2.23 -9.10 1.59
C GLY A 127 -3.76 -9.19 1.61
N LEU A 128 -4.40 -9.42 0.45
CA LEU A 128 -5.84 -9.67 0.35
C LEU A 128 -6.26 -10.91 1.15
N GLU A 129 -5.55 -12.03 0.95
CA GLU A 129 -5.82 -13.26 1.70
C GLU A 129 -5.54 -13.08 3.20
N ALA A 130 -4.51 -12.29 3.55
CA ALA A 130 -4.20 -11.99 4.94
C ALA A 130 -5.33 -11.20 5.62
N THR A 131 -5.82 -10.14 5.00
CA THR A 131 -6.95 -9.36 5.55
C THR A 131 -8.24 -10.17 5.62
N LEU A 132 -8.52 -10.99 4.60
CA LEU A 132 -9.67 -11.90 4.61
C LEU A 132 -9.61 -12.89 5.79
N LEU A 133 -8.43 -13.47 6.02
CA LEU A 133 -8.23 -14.43 7.13
C LEU A 133 -8.30 -13.71 8.48
N ALA A 134 -7.69 -12.52 8.64
CA ALA A 134 -7.76 -11.74 9.87
C ALA A 134 -9.20 -11.41 10.26
N ILE A 135 -10.02 -10.96 9.30
CA ILE A 135 -11.44 -10.69 9.51
C ILE A 135 -12.19 -11.95 9.91
N ARG A 136 -11.92 -13.09 9.27
CA ARG A 136 -12.56 -14.37 9.61
C ARG A 136 -12.24 -14.81 11.04
N ILE A 137 -10.98 -14.67 11.47
CA ILE A 137 -10.55 -14.96 12.83
C ILE A 137 -11.29 -14.06 13.83
N ALA A 138 -11.31 -12.76 13.57
CA ALA A 138 -11.94 -11.78 14.44
C ALA A 138 -13.46 -12.01 14.61
N LEU A 139 -14.17 -12.32 13.52
CA LEU A 139 -15.59 -12.65 13.58
C LEU A 139 -15.86 -13.98 14.29
N ALA A 140 -15.01 -14.98 14.09
CA ALA A 140 -15.12 -16.25 14.82
C ALA A 140 -14.88 -16.07 16.32
N ALA A 141 -13.93 -15.22 16.70
CA ALA A 141 -13.62 -14.93 18.11
C ALA A 141 -14.74 -14.15 18.81
N SER A 142 -15.32 -13.17 18.13
CA SER A 142 -16.36 -12.30 18.70
C SER A 142 -17.76 -12.90 18.66
N GLY A 143 -18.01 -13.89 17.80
CA GLY A 143 -19.35 -14.43 17.51
C GLY A 143 -20.28 -13.42 16.83
N ARG A 144 -19.78 -12.26 16.42
CA ARG A 144 -20.54 -11.19 15.74
C ARG A 144 -20.38 -11.29 14.22
N THR A 145 -21.25 -10.60 13.46
CA THR A 145 -21.34 -10.78 12.01
C THR A 145 -20.87 -9.57 11.19
N HIS A 146 -20.77 -8.39 11.82
CA HIS A 146 -20.39 -7.15 11.14
C HIS A 146 -18.92 -6.81 11.36
N ILE A 147 -18.35 -6.16 10.36
CA ILE A 147 -17.07 -5.47 10.48
C ILE A 147 -17.28 -3.96 10.45
N ALA A 148 -16.35 -3.22 11.03
CA ALA A 148 -16.23 -1.80 10.77
C ALA A 148 -14.90 -1.53 10.04
N LYS A 149 -14.92 -0.62 9.06
CA LYS A 149 -13.72 -0.13 8.36
C LYS A 149 -13.82 1.39 8.16
N PHE A 150 -12.72 2.03 7.92
CA PHE A 150 -12.70 3.47 7.68
C PHE A 150 -12.94 3.82 6.21
N ASP A 151 -13.65 4.93 5.98
CA ASP A 151 -13.94 5.49 4.66
C ASP A 151 -12.64 5.79 3.90
N GLY A 152 -12.54 5.34 2.65
CA GLY A 152 -11.34 5.50 1.84
C GLY A 152 -10.21 4.49 2.09
N HIS A 153 -10.35 3.56 3.05
CA HIS A 153 -9.36 2.53 3.31
C HIS A 153 -9.48 1.35 2.34
N TYR A 154 -8.33 0.84 1.88
CA TYR A 154 -8.26 -0.31 0.97
C TYR A 154 -7.60 -1.51 1.66
N HIS A 155 -8.33 -2.62 1.74
CA HIS A 155 -7.91 -3.85 2.43
C HIS A 155 -7.86 -5.08 1.51
N GLY A 156 -7.71 -4.88 0.21
CA GLY A 156 -7.75 -5.95 -0.80
C GLY A 156 -9.07 -6.00 -1.55
N GLY A 157 -9.16 -6.89 -2.52
CA GLY A 157 -10.29 -7.01 -3.46
C GLY A 157 -11.30 -8.09 -3.08
N HIS A 158 -11.53 -8.38 -1.79
CA HIS A 158 -12.58 -9.30 -1.38
C HIS A 158 -13.86 -8.56 -0.96
N ASP A 159 -15.00 -9.20 -1.11
CA ASP A 159 -16.33 -8.59 -1.04
C ASP A 159 -16.61 -7.81 0.25
N ARG A 160 -16.13 -8.27 1.40
CA ARG A 160 -16.39 -7.59 2.68
C ARG A 160 -15.72 -6.23 2.81
N VAL A 161 -14.69 -5.95 2.01
CA VAL A 161 -13.90 -4.71 2.14
C VAL A 161 -13.88 -3.86 0.87
N LEU A 162 -14.47 -4.33 -0.25
CA LEU A 162 -14.72 -3.52 -1.44
C LEU A 162 -15.91 -2.56 -1.23
N VAL A 163 -15.95 -1.96 -0.08
CA VAL A 163 -16.96 -1.00 0.38
C VAL A 163 -16.20 0.27 0.75
N ASN A 164 -16.57 1.40 0.18
CA ASN A 164 -15.97 2.72 0.47
C ASN A 164 -14.42 2.73 0.37
N THR A 165 -13.83 2.11 -0.65
CA THR A 165 -12.36 2.12 -0.82
C THR A 165 -11.87 3.43 -1.43
N THR A 166 -12.74 4.16 -2.13
CA THR A 166 -12.43 5.47 -2.72
C THR A 166 -12.80 6.64 -1.83
N GLY A 167 -13.59 6.42 -0.78
CA GLY A 167 -14.00 7.42 0.20
C GLY A 167 -14.93 8.51 -0.31
N GLY A 168 -15.29 9.42 0.57
CA GLY A 168 -15.87 10.71 0.18
C GLY A 168 -17.39 10.77 -0.01
N ARG A 169 -18.13 9.68 0.12
CA ARG A 169 -19.60 9.73 0.05
C ARG A 169 -20.22 10.00 1.43
N ARG A 170 -20.37 11.28 1.77
CA ARG A 170 -21.05 11.75 3.00
C ARG A 170 -22.24 12.60 2.61
N PRO A 171 -23.44 12.02 2.38
CA PRO A 171 -24.64 12.79 2.04
C PRO A 171 -24.93 13.83 3.13
N GLY A 172 -25.07 15.10 2.74
CA GLY A 172 -25.37 16.20 3.67
C GLY A 172 -24.31 16.48 4.74
N GLY A 173 -23.06 16.00 4.58
CA GLY A 173 -21.99 16.20 5.57
C GLY A 173 -22.11 15.30 6.81
N GLY A 174 -23.00 14.29 6.78
CA GLY A 174 -23.23 13.34 7.87
C GLY A 174 -22.24 12.17 7.92
N ASP A 175 -22.64 11.09 8.59
CA ASP A 175 -21.85 9.88 8.68
C ASP A 175 -21.62 9.22 7.29
N PRO A 176 -20.50 8.54 7.09
CA PRO A 176 -20.28 7.76 5.88
C PRO A 176 -21.36 6.69 5.70
N VAL A 177 -21.83 6.52 4.47
CA VAL A 177 -22.80 5.47 4.12
C VAL A 177 -22.10 4.40 3.28
N ALA A 178 -22.34 3.15 3.62
CA ALA A 178 -21.75 2.01 2.89
C ALA A 178 -22.21 2.02 1.42
N HIS A 179 -21.25 1.98 0.49
CA HIS A 179 -21.50 1.84 -0.93
C HIS A 179 -20.52 0.83 -1.55
N ALA A 180 -20.97 0.14 -2.60
CA ALA A 180 -20.15 -0.83 -3.30
C ALA A 180 -19.17 -0.13 -4.24
N ASP A 181 -17.89 -0.55 -4.21
CA ASP A 181 -16.86 -0.10 -5.15
C ASP A 181 -16.57 -1.12 -6.26
N SER A 182 -17.43 -2.11 -6.40
CA SER A 182 -17.35 -3.10 -7.48
C SER A 182 -18.74 -3.57 -7.91
N LEU A 183 -18.88 -3.86 -9.18
CA LEU A 183 -20.01 -4.67 -9.66
C LEU A 183 -19.91 -6.08 -9.05
N GLY A 184 -21.05 -6.71 -8.81
CA GLY A 184 -21.14 -8.08 -8.31
C GLY A 184 -21.10 -8.22 -6.78
N LEU A 185 -20.94 -7.12 -6.01
CA LEU A 185 -21.08 -7.17 -4.56
C LEU A 185 -22.54 -7.40 -4.19
N ALA A 186 -22.78 -8.44 -3.36
CA ALA A 186 -24.11 -8.69 -2.79
C ALA A 186 -24.46 -7.64 -1.72
N ALA A 187 -25.74 -7.28 -1.62
CA ALA A 187 -26.22 -6.32 -0.61
C ALA A 187 -25.84 -6.72 0.83
N TYR A 188 -25.75 -8.01 1.10
CA TYR A 188 -25.28 -8.57 2.37
C TYR A 188 -23.96 -7.94 2.85
N HIS A 189 -22.98 -7.71 1.96
CA HIS A 189 -21.69 -7.14 2.34
C HIS A 189 -21.79 -5.67 2.75
N LEU A 190 -22.69 -4.91 2.11
CA LEU A 190 -22.96 -3.52 2.48
C LEU A 190 -23.68 -3.42 3.83
N GLU A 191 -24.67 -4.30 4.04
CA GLU A 191 -25.45 -4.35 5.29
C GLU A 191 -24.57 -4.74 6.50
N HIS A 192 -23.55 -5.59 6.27
CA HIS A 192 -22.66 -6.10 7.32
C HIS A 192 -21.32 -5.38 7.40
N THR A 193 -21.16 -4.24 6.72
CA THR A 193 -19.98 -3.38 6.80
C THR A 193 -20.36 -1.99 7.31
N VAL A 194 -19.91 -1.66 8.50
CA VAL A 194 -20.05 -0.32 9.09
C VAL A 194 -18.89 0.55 8.61
N VAL A 195 -19.20 1.70 8.04
CA VAL A 195 -18.18 2.64 7.57
C VAL A 195 -17.97 3.73 8.61
N LEU A 196 -16.73 3.99 8.96
CA LEU A 196 -16.31 4.96 9.97
C LEU A 196 -15.56 6.13 9.31
N PRO A 197 -15.70 7.36 9.79
CA PRO A 197 -14.86 8.46 9.34
C PRO A 197 -13.46 8.35 9.93
N PHE A 198 -12.42 8.42 9.05
CA PHE A 198 -11.03 8.45 9.50
C PHE A 198 -10.70 9.81 10.10
N ASN A 199 -9.88 9.84 11.15
CA ASN A 199 -9.49 11.03 11.92
C ASN A 199 -10.66 11.77 12.62
N ASP A 200 -11.80 11.08 12.83
CA ASP A 200 -12.94 11.59 13.57
C ASP A 200 -13.30 10.58 14.67
N VAL A 201 -12.69 10.75 15.84
CA VAL A 201 -12.88 9.87 17.01
C VAL A 201 -14.31 9.94 17.55
N GLU A 202 -14.91 11.14 17.56
CA GLU A 202 -16.23 11.36 18.13
C GLU A 202 -17.31 10.61 17.34
N SER A 203 -17.35 10.82 16.02
CA SER A 203 -18.31 10.14 15.16
C SER A 203 -18.06 8.62 15.14
N SER A 204 -16.78 8.18 15.05
CA SER A 204 -16.42 6.76 15.10
C SER A 204 -16.88 6.10 16.41
N SER A 205 -16.69 6.77 17.56
CA SER A 205 -17.14 6.28 18.86
C SER A 205 -18.66 6.15 18.93
N ARG A 206 -19.39 7.17 18.48
CA ARG A 206 -20.85 7.17 18.45
C ARG A 206 -21.40 6.04 17.58
N ILE A 207 -20.86 5.87 16.38
CA ILE A 207 -21.28 4.81 15.44
C ILE A 207 -21.00 3.42 16.03
N LEU A 208 -19.79 3.17 16.54
CA LEU A 208 -19.41 1.85 17.09
C LEU A 208 -20.20 1.51 18.35
N LYS A 209 -20.45 2.48 19.24
CA LYS A 209 -21.31 2.26 20.45
C LYS A 209 -22.73 1.89 20.06
N ALA A 210 -23.31 2.55 19.07
CA ALA A 210 -24.66 2.25 18.56
C ALA A 210 -24.77 0.83 17.92
N ARG A 211 -23.66 0.29 17.40
CA ARG A 211 -23.59 -1.01 16.71
C ARG A 211 -22.78 -2.07 17.51
N SER A 212 -22.56 -1.84 18.82
CA SER A 212 -21.65 -2.65 19.64
C SER A 212 -22.04 -4.13 19.75
N GLY A 213 -23.33 -4.47 19.64
CA GLY A 213 -23.80 -5.85 19.61
C GLY A 213 -23.58 -6.60 18.29
N GLU A 214 -23.26 -5.90 17.21
CA GLU A 214 -23.21 -6.44 15.86
C GLU A 214 -21.76 -6.49 15.33
N VAL A 215 -20.96 -5.43 15.58
CA VAL A 215 -19.60 -5.27 15.08
C VAL A 215 -18.62 -6.11 15.89
N GLY A 216 -17.97 -7.09 15.22
CA GLY A 216 -16.99 -7.98 15.85
C GLY A 216 -15.55 -7.54 15.61
N ALA A 217 -15.29 -6.80 14.55
CA ALA A 217 -13.95 -6.35 14.17
C ALA A 217 -13.93 -4.92 13.64
N VAL A 218 -12.86 -4.19 13.95
CA VAL A 218 -12.53 -2.91 13.34
C VAL A 218 -11.23 -3.07 12.55
N VAL A 219 -11.28 -2.80 11.25
CA VAL A 219 -10.12 -2.90 10.34
C VAL A 219 -9.65 -1.50 9.97
N VAL A 220 -8.37 -1.22 10.15
CA VAL A 220 -7.77 0.08 9.85
C VAL A 220 -6.43 -0.07 9.13
N GLU A 221 -6.19 0.75 8.10
CA GLU A 221 -4.83 1.08 7.66
C GLU A 221 -4.31 2.13 8.65
N PRO A 222 -3.25 1.87 9.43
CA PRO A 222 -2.74 2.87 10.39
C PRO A 222 -2.35 4.19 9.73
N VAL A 223 -1.89 4.13 8.48
CA VAL A 223 -1.70 5.28 7.59
C VAL A 223 -2.52 5.01 6.33
N GLN A 224 -3.60 5.75 6.15
CA GLN A 224 -4.52 5.55 5.03
C GLN A 224 -3.81 5.72 3.69
N ALA A 225 -3.98 4.77 2.79
CA ALA A 225 -3.31 4.70 1.49
C ALA A 225 -1.77 4.73 1.58
N GLY A 226 -1.19 4.68 2.78
CA GLY A 226 0.24 4.76 3.06
C GLY A 226 0.78 6.19 3.16
N TYR A 227 -0.07 7.23 3.10
CA TYR A 227 0.38 8.62 3.16
C TYR A 227 -0.55 9.59 3.91
N ILE A 228 -1.80 9.24 4.19
CA ILE A 228 -2.67 10.05 5.04
C ILE A 228 -2.49 9.55 6.47
N GLU A 229 -1.81 10.35 7.26
CA GLU A 229 -1.47 9.99 8.63
C GLU A 229 -2.68 10.12 9.57
N PRO A 230 -2.72 9.30 10.62
CA PRO A 230 -3.71 9.47 11.68
C PRO A 230 -3.41 10.76 12.46
N GLU A 231 -4.46 11.49 12.83
CA GLU A 231 -4.33 12.60 13.76
C GLU A 231 -3.75 12.13 15.11
N PRO A 232 -3.00 12.99 15.81
CA PRO A 232 -2.41 12.63 17.09
C PRO A 232 -3.43 12.06 18.08
N GLY A 233 -3.16 10.84 18.55
CA GLY A 233 -4.05 10.14 19.49
C GLY A 233 -5.20 9.36 18.86
N PHE A 234 -5.45 9.47 17.54
CA PHE A 234 -6.55 8.77 16.87
C PHE A 234 -6.46 7.25 17.02
N LEU A 235 -5.31 6.64 16.72
CA LEU A 235 -5.14 5.18 16.83
C LEU A 235 -5.26 4.70 18.27
N ASN A 236 -4.75 5.47 19.25
CA ASN A 236 -4.91 5.16 20.66
C ASN A 236 -6.40 5.18 21.10
N ALA A 237 -7.17 6.17 20.62
CA ALA A 237 -8.60 6.23 20.89
C ALA A 237 -9.35 5.05 20.25
N VAL A 238 -9.02 4.67 19.01
CA VAL A 238 -9.60 3.48 18.34
C VAL A 238 -9.25 2.20 19.12
N ARG A 239 -7.99 2.06 19.60
CA ARG A 239 -7.56 0.93 20.42
C ARG A 239 -8.36 0.83 21.72
N ALA A 240 -8.48 1.93 22.46
CA ALA A 240 -9.24 1.97 23.70
C ALA A 240 -10.73 1.62 23.47
N LEU A 241 -11.34 2.25 22.46
CA LEU A 241 -12.74 2.03 22.12
C LEU A 241 -13.03 0.58 21.73
N THR A 242 -12.16 -0.05 20.91
CA THR A 242 -12.35 -1.45 20.52
C THR A 242 -12.18 -2.39 21.71
N SER A 243 -11.27 -2.10 22.64
CA SER A 243 -11.11 -2.86 23.89
C SER A 243 -12.35 -2.76 24.78
N ASP A 244 -12.87 -1.56 25.00
CA ASP A 244 -14.05 -1.30 25.83
C ASP A 244 -15.33 -1.97 25.28
N LEU A 245 -15.45 -2.03 23.95
CA LEU A 245 -16.60 -2.64 23.27
C LEU A 245 -16.44 -4.14 22.97
N GLY A 246 -15.31 -4.74 23.35
CA GLY A 246 -15.01 -6.15 23.08
C GLY A 246 -14.97 -6.47 21.58
N MET A 247 -14.43 -5.56 20.78
CA MET A 247 -14.19 -5.71 19.35
C MET A 247 -12.72 -6.04 19.09
N VAL A 248 -12.45 -6.85 18.06
CA VAL A 248 -11.08 -7.15 17.63
C VAL A 248 -10.55 -6.02 16.74
N LEU A 249 -9.44 -5.40 17.13
CA LEU A 249 -8.75 -4.42 16.31
C LEU A 249 -7.77 -5.10 15.36
N ILE A 250 -7.93 -4.86 14.06
CA ILE A 250 -7.06 -5.39 13.00
C ILE A 250 -6.30 -4.22 12.36
N PHE A 251 -4.96 -4.23 12.44
CA PHE A 251 -4.13 -3.36 11.64
C PHE A 251 -3.82 -4.01 10.30
N ASP A 252 -4.19 -3.33 9.22
CA ASP A 252 -3.71 -3.66 7.89
C ASP A 252 -2.36 -2.96 7.66
N GLU A 253 -1.30 -3.69 7.95
CA GLU A 253 0.08 -3.27 7.75
C GLU A 253 0.66 -3.76 6.41
N VAL A 254 -0.16 -4.16 5.47
CA VAL A 254 0.27 -4.60 4.13
C VAL A 254 1.07 -3.51 3.42
N LYS A 255 0.79 -2.22 3.69
CA LYS A 255 1.54 -1.08 3.16
C LYS A 255 2.60 -0.55 4.12
N THR A 256 2.30 -0.50 5.40
CA THR A 256 3.09 0.17 6.44
C THR A 256 4.14 -0.71 7.09
N GLY A 257 3.93 -2.03 7.13
CA GLY A 257 4.89 -3.00 7.65
C GLY A 257 6.24 -2.90 6.95
N PHE A 258 7.32 -2.76 7.71
CA PHE A 258 8.70 -2.53 7.25
C PHE A 258 8.89 -1.25 6.40
N ARG A 259 7.91 -0.34 6.42
CA ARG A 259 7.95 0.93 5.69
C ARG A 259 7.92 2.16 6.59
N THR A 260 7.02 2.19 7.56
CA THR A 260 6.89 3.29 8.51
C THR A 260 7.99 3.22 9.57
N ALA A 261 8.21 2.02 10.08
CA ALA A 261 9.34 1.58 10.89
C ALA A 261 9.62 0.11 10.56
N LEU A 262 10.69 -0.49 11.09
CA LEU A 262 10.98 -1.92 10.89
C LEU A 262 9.87 -2.83 11.49
N GLY A 263 9.26 -2.43 12.60
CA GLY A 263 8.07 -3.05 13.20
C GLY A 263 6.76 -2.40 12.75
N GLY A 264 6.76 -1.70 11.60
CA GLY A 264 5.57 -1.12 10.99
C GLY A 264 5.00 0.08 11.71
N ALA A 265 3.75 0.40 11.41
CA ALA A 265 3.04 1.53 12.00
C ALA A 265 2.73 1.32 13.49
N GLN A 266 2.56 0.07 13.93
CA GLN A 266 2.36 -0.22 15.37
C GLN A 266 3.57 0.18 16.22
N GLU A 267 4.80 -0.02 15.72
CA GLU A 267 6.02 0.48 16.37
C GLU A 267 6.06 2.01 16.31
N TYR A 268 5.80 2.60 15.15
CA TYR A 268 5.91 4.04 14.91
C TYR A 268 4.93 4.86 15.78
N TYR A 269 3.69 4.40 15.90
CA TYR A 269 2.64 5.08 16.67
C TYR A 269 2.49 4.55 18.11
N GLY A 270 3.19 3.48 18.48
CA GLY A 270 3.11 2.87 19.81
C GLY A 270 1.74 2.28 20.14
N VAL A 271 1.04 1.70 19.15
CA VAL A 271 -0.30 1.13 19.31
C VAL A 271 -0.32 -0.32 18.83
N GLU A 272 -0.66 -1.25 19.73
CA GLU A 272 -0.74 -2.68 19.43
C GLU A 272 -2.16 -3.11 19.05
N PRO A 273 -2.38 -3.68 17.86
CA PRO A 273 -3.65 -4.30 17.48
C PRO A 273 -3.78 -5.70 18.08
N ASP A 274 -4.97 -6.29 17.95
CA ASP A 274 -5.19 -7.71 18.30
C ASP A 274 -4.73 -8.64 17.17
N LEU A 275 -4.90 -8.21 15.91
CA LEU A 275 -4.44 -8.92 14.72
C LEU A 275 -3.76 -7.95 13.75
N THR A 276 -2.77 -8.44 13.03
CA THR A 276 -2.02 -7.69 12.01
C THR A 276 -2.00 -8.45 10.70
N ALA A 277 -2.36 -7.80 9.59
CA ALA A 277 -2.16 -8.31 8.24
C ALA A 277 -0.89 -7.72 7.64
N LEU A 278 -0.01 -8.56 7.10
CA LEU A 278 1.25 -8.20 6.46
C LEU A 278 1.28 -8.66 5.00
N GLY A 279 2.17 -8.07 4.20
CA GLY A 279 2.39 -8.44 2.80
C GLY A 279 3.53 -7.63 2.16
N LYS A 280 3.53 -7.51 0.84
CA LYS A 280 4.49 -6.69 0.06
C LYS A 280 5.96 -6.95 0.44
N ILE A 281 6.58 -6.05 1.22
CA ILE A 281 8.00 -6.14 1.61
C ILE A 281 8.32 -7.47 2.28
N LEU A 282 7.35 -8.04 3.01
CA LEU A 282 7.49 -9.36 3.64
C LEU A 282 7.98 -10.46 2.68
N GLY A 283 7.71 -10.33 1.38
CA GLY A 283 8.13 -11.29 0.35
C GLY A 283 9.35 -10.86 -0.47
N GLY A 284 9.95 -9.70 -0.18
CA GLY A 284 11.09 -9.21 -0.96
C GLY A 284 10.80 -9.01 -2.45
N GLY A 285 9.53 -8.80 -2.82
CA GLY A 285 9.06 -8.66 -4.20
C GLY A 285 8.33 -9.90 -4.75
N LEU A 286 8.29 -11.00 -4.02
CA LEU A 286 7.53 -12.20 -4.38
C LEU A 286 6.16 -12.26 -3.66
N PRO A 287 5.20 -13.04 -4.20
CA PRO A 287 3.85 -13.16 -3.63
C PRO A 287 3.86 -13.73 -2.22
N ILE A 288 3.35 -12.98 -1.25
CA ILE A 288 3.16 -13.39 0.12
C ILE A 288 2.16 -12.48 0.83
N GLY A 289 1.52 -13.01 1.83
CA GLY A 289 0.88 -12.32 2.93
C GLY A 289 1.09 -13.10 4.21
N ALA A 290 0.78 -12.48 5.32
CA ALA A 290 0.71 -13.15 6.61
C ALA A 290 -0.34 -12.47 7.49
N VAL A 291 -0.98 -13.24 8.34
CA VAL A 291 -1.77 -12.75 9.46
C VAL A 291 -1.17 -13.29 10.75
N GLY A 292 -1.00 -12.41 11.72
CA GLY A 292 -0.54 -12.75 13.04
C GLY A 292 -1.22 -11.91 14.11
N GLY A 293 -1.04 -12.26 15.36
CA GLY A 293 -1.61 -11.51 16.47
C GLY A 293 -1.62 -12.29 17.76
N ARG A 294 -2.54 -11.95 18.64
CA ARG A 294 -2.74 -12.59 19.94
C ARG A 294 -2.91 -14.09 19.80
N GLY A 295 -2.23 -14.85 20.67
CA GLY A 295 -2.22 -16.32 20.63
C GLY A 295 -3.60 -16.96 20.76
N ASP A 296 -4.47 -16.40 21.62
CA ASP A 296 -5.84 -16.88 21.81
C ASP A 296 -6.72 -16.76 20.56
N LEU A 297 -6.54 -15.69 19.78
CA LEU A 297 -7.24 -15.48 18.51
C LEU A 297 -6.68 -16.42 17.43
N MET A 298 -5.36 -16.50 17.32
CA MET A 298 -4.70 -17.30 16.29
C MET A 298 -4.89 -18.81 16.52
N GLU A 299 -5.09 -19.26 17.77
CA GLU A 299 -5.41 -20.65 18.10
C GLU A 299 -6.73 -21.13 17.47
N LEU A 300 -7.63 -20.21 17.10
CA LEU A 300 -8.85 -20.57 16.34
C LEU A 300 -8.53 -21.17 14.95
N CYS A 301 -7.32 -20.96 14.41
CA CYS A 301 -6.85 -21.57 13.17
C CYS A 301 -6.15 -22.93 13.39
N SER A 302 -5.99 -23.38 14.63
CA SER A 302 -5.24 -24.59 14.93
C SER A 302 -6.03 -25.84 14.52
N PRO A 303 -5.51 -26.69 13.61
CA PRO A 303 -6.17 -27.94 13.26
C PRO A 303 -6.14 -28.97 14.40
N ALA A 304 -5.30 -28.73 15.42
CA ALA A 304 -5.26 -29.59 16.62
C ALA A 304 -6.41 -29.33 17.58
N ARG A 305 -7.09 -28.15 17.45
CA ARG A 305 -8.23 -27.77 18.31
C ARG A 305 -9.44 -28.68 18.13
N SER A 306 -9.76 -29.03 16.89
CA SER A 306 -10.86 -29.94 16.57
C SER A 306 -10.63 -30.62 15.21
N ARG A 307 -11.11 -31.85 15.08
CA ARG A 307 -11.16 -32.56 13.80
C ARG A 307 -12.36 -32.12 12.92
N ASN A 308 -13.34 -31.46 13.51
CA ASN A 308 -14.46 -30.90 12.80
C ASN A 308 -14.08 -29.51 12.27
N LEU A 309 -14.11 -29.33 10.95
CA LEU A 309 -13.77 -28.06 10.30
C LEU A 309 -14.71 -26.90 10.70
N ALA A 310 -15.90 -27.19 11.19
CA ALA A 310 -16.83 -26.16 11.66
C ALA A 310 -16.41 -25.53 13.00
N ASP A 311 -15.52 -26.19 13.75
CA ASP A 311 -15.04 -25.72 15.06
C ASP A 311 -13.73 -24.93 14.97
N VAL A 312 -13.18 -24.77 13.77
CA VAL A 312 -11.91 -24.07 13.52
C VAL A 312 -12.07 -23.02 12.41
N VAL A 313 -11.26 -22.00 12.44
CA VAL A 313 -11.14 -21.08 11.30
C VAL A 313 -10.32 -21.76 10.22
N PHE A 314 -11.01 -22.28 9.20
CA PHE A 314 -10.37 -22.96 8.09
C PHE A 314 -9.49 -22.02 7.28
N HIS A 315 -8.24 -22.44 7.07
CA HIS A 315 -7.25 -21.75 6.24
C HIS A 315 -6.49 -22.77 5.40
N SER A 316 -6.38 -22.52 4.11
CA SER A 316 -5.64 -23.34 3.16
C SER A 316 -5.12 -22.48 2.00
N GLY A 317 -4.01 -22.90 1.43
CA GLY A 317 -3.40 -22.30 0.24
C GLY A 317 -2.17 -23.10 -0.16
N THR A 318 -2.18 -23.65 -1.37
CA THR A 318 -1.11 -24.55 -1.86
C THR A 318 0.29 -23.93 -1.78
N PHE A 319 0.41 -22.63 -2.01
CA PHE A 319 1.69 -21.93 -2.06
C PHE A 319 1.98 -21.10 -0.82
N ASN A 320 1.16 -21.19 0.21
CA ASN A 320 1.38 -20.46 1.46
C ASN A 320 2.74 -20.83 2.06
N GLY A 321 3.56 -19.82 2.36
CA GLY A 321 4.88 -20.05 2.93
C GLY A 321 5.85 -20.76 1.99
N ASN A 322 5.76 -20.55 0.66
CA ASN A 322 6.69 -21.18 -0.28
C ASN A 322 8.14 -20.71 -0.06
N PRO A 323 9.14 -21.59 -0.35
CA PRO A 323 10.53 -21.31 -0.06
C PRO A 323 11.07 -20.03 -0.68
N MET A 324 10.65 -19.71 -1.90
CA MET A 324 11.16 -18.55 -2.62
C MET A 324 10.74 -17.24 -1.94
N SER A 325 9.44 -17.09 -1.61
CA SER A 325 8.93 -15.89 -0.97
C SER A 325 9.46 -15.71 0.46
N LEU A 326 9.65 -16.81 1.20
CA LEU A 326 10.20 -16.73 2.56
C LEU A 326 11.69 -16.41 2.55
N ALA A 327 12.47 -17.01 1.66
CA ALA A 327 13.90 -16.72 1.51
C ALA A 327 14.15 -15.26 1.11
N THR A 328 13.43 -14.78 0.09
CA THR A 328 13.56 -13.38 -0.38
C THR A 328 13.07 -12.38 0.67
N GLY A 329 12.01 -12.70 1.38
CA GLY A 329 11.51 -11.88 2.49
C GLY A 329 12.52 -11.77 3.63
N LEU A 330 13.06 -12.90 4.10
CA LEU A 330 14.10 -12.93 5.14
C LEU A 330 15.34 -12.14 4.72
N ALA A 331 15.79 -12.33 3.49
CA ALA A 331 16.96 -11.62 2.94
C ALA A 331 16.70 -10.09 2.85
N THR A 332 15.49 -9.69 2.44
CA THR A 332 15.10 -8.28 2.37
C THR A 332 15.02 -7.65 3.75
N ILE A 333 14.35 -8.30 4.70
CA ILE A 333 14.23 -7.81 6.08
C ILE A 333 15.62 -7.73 6.71
N GLY A 334 16.45 -8.79 6.58
CA GLY A 334 17.80 -8.80 7.11
C GLY A 334 18.66 -7.66 6.57
N HIS A 335 18.53 -7.32 5.28
CA HIS A 335 19.25 -6.20 4.67
C HIS A 335 18.76 -4.83 5.21
N LEU A 336 17.45 -4.66 5.42
CA LEU A 336 16.91 -3.44 6.03
C LEU A 336 17.32 -3.28 7.51
N GLU A 337 17.58 -4.40 8.21
CA GLU A 337 18.04 -4.43 9.60
C GLU A 337 19.54 -4.18 9.77
N GLU A 338 20.32 -4.15 8.68
CA GLU A 338 21.73 -3.77 8.77
C GLU A 338 21.86 -2.39 9.44
N PRO A 339 22.84 -2.21 10.39
CA PRO A 339 22.97 -0.97 11.13
C PRO A 339 23.02 0.28 10.23
N GLY A 340 22.15 1.24 10.50
CA GLY A 340 22.02 2.50 9.77
C GLY A 340 21.28 2.43 8.42
N ARG A 341 21.02 1.24 7.88
CA ARG A 341 20.43 1.09 6.53
C ARG A 341 19.03 1.69 6.43
N PHE A 342 18.17 1.38 7.38
CA PHE A 342 16.81 1.92 7.40
C PHE A 342 16.81 3.41 7.71
N ASP A 343 17.70 3.87 8.58
CA ASP A 343 17.85 5.31 8.91
C ASP A 343 18.33 6.10 7.69
N GLU A 344 19.30 5.59 6.92
CA GLU A 344 19.74 6.19 5.66
C GLU A 344 18.56 6.35 4.68
N LEU A 345 17.70 5.33 4.58
CA LEU A 345 16.52 5.36 3.73
C LEU A 345 15.51 6.42 4.20
N LEU A 346 15.29 6.56 5.51
CA LEU A 346 14.44 7.61 6.08
C LEU A 346 15.01 9.00 5.81
N VAL A 347 16.32 9.21 6.05
CA VAL A 347 17.01 10.48 5.79
C VAL A 347 16.92 10.87 4.32
N GLY A 348 17.14 9.91 3.40
CA GLY A 348 16.98 10.13 1.96
C GLY A 348 15.55 10.50 1.55
N THR A 349 14.56 9.85 2.18
CA THR A 349 13.14 10.16 1.95
C THR A 349 12.81 11.59 2.37
N GLU A 350 13.21 12.00 3.56
CA GLU A 350 12.95 13.36 4.05
C GLU A 350 13.73 14.44 3.28
N ALA A 351 14.93 14.12 2.79
CA ALA A 351 15.69 15.03 1.92
C ALA A 351 14.95 15.24 0.59
N LEU A 352 14.45 14.18 -0.03
CA LEU A 352 13.66 14.25 -1.26
C LEU A 352 12.37 15.05 -1.05
N LYS A 353 11.59 14.75 0.00
CA LYS A 353 10.35 15.47 0.35
C LYS A 353 10.60 16.98 0.50
N ARG A 354 11.63 17.38 1.25
CA ARG A 354 11.99 18.81 1.42
C ARG A 354 12.41 19.46 0.10
N GLY A 355 13.17 18.76 -0.74
CA GLY A 355 13.58 19.26 -2.05
C GLY A 355 12.40 19.49 -2.99
N ILE A 356 11.43 18.56 -3.03
CA ILE A 356 10.20 18.70 -3.82
C ILE A 356 9.38 19.92 -3.36
N VAL A 357 9.19 20.10 -2.05
CA VAL A 357 8.47 21.24 -1.48
C VAL A 357 9.18 22.57 -1.82
N ALA A 358 10.51 22.61 -1.69
CA ALA A 358 11.29 23.81 -2.00
C ALA A 358 11.20 24.18 -3.50
N SER A 359 11.32 23.20 -4.40
CA SER A 359 11.19 23.41 -5.84
C SER A 359 9.80 23.91 -6.21
N GLY A 360 8.73 23.26 -5.74
CA GLY A 360 7.36 23.72 -6.02
C GLY A 360 7.11 25.14 -5.54
N ARG A 361 7.59 25.48 -4.34
CA ARG A 361 7.47 26.84 -3.79
C ARG A 361 8.22 27.89 -4.64
N ALA A 362 9.38 27.54 -5.18
CA ALA A 362 10.15 28.44 -6.05
C ALA A 362 9.42 28.76 -7.37
N HIS A 363 8.53 27.87 -7.81
CA HIS A 363 7.71 28.03 -9.02
C HIS A 363 6.27 28.50 -8.73
N GLY A 364 5.96 28.98 -7.50
CA GLY A 364 4.65 29.57 -7.18
C GLY A 364 3.57 28.57 -6.77
N PHE A 365 3.96 27.33 -6.43
CA PHE A 365 3.03 26.30 -5.97
C PHE A 365 3.08 26.10 -4.44
N ASN A 366 1.93 25.80 -3.85
CA ASN A 366 1.85 25.24 -2.52
C ASN A 366 1.95 23.71 -2.64
N VAL A 367 3.06 23.15 -2.17
CA VAL A 367 3.34 21.72 -2.28
C VAL A 367 3.48 21.12 -0.89
N GLU A 368 2.77 20.02 -0.67
CA GLU A 368 2.86 19.20 0.53
C GLU A 368 3.27 17.78 0.17
N THR A 369 4.02 17.16 1.06
CA THR A 369 4.50 15.77 0.89
C THR A 369 4.09 14.90 2.09
N PRO A 370 2.76 14.70 2.32
CA PRO A 370 2.27 13.91 3.43
C PRO A 370 2.71 12.46 3.32
N GLY A 371 2.96 11.83 4.46
CA GLY A 371 3.30 10.41 4.55
C GLY A 371 4.35 10.11 5.59
N ALA A 372 4.29 8.87 6.12
CA ALA A 372 5.13 8.36 7.19
C ALA A 372 6.19 7.38 6.68
N GLY A 373 7.39 7.46 7.24
CA GLY A 373 8.49 6.57 6.92
C GLY A 373 8.97 6.74 5.47
N THR A 374 8.89 5.69 4.67
CA THR A 374 9.46 5.63 3.31
C THR A 374 8.40 5.69 2.21
N ILE A 375 7.19 6.11 2.53
CA ILE A 375 6.08 6.34 1.60
C ILE A 375 5.55 7.76 1.81
N PHE A 376 5.31 8.48 0.73
CA PHE A 376 4.69 9.80 0.77
C PHE A 376 3.86 10.06 -0.50
N ASN A 377 3.01 11.06 -0.45
CA ASN A 377 2.33 11.59 -1.63
C ASN A 377 2.87 12.98 -1.96
N VAL A 378 2.51 13.51 -3.12
CA VAL A 378 2.79 14.90 -3.51
C VAL A 378 1.45 15.56 -3.79
N ALA A 379 1.04 16.48 -2.93
CA ALA A 379 -0.13 17.31 -3.14
C ALA A 379 0.33 18.67 -3.68
N VAL A 380 -0.36 19.17 -4.70
CA VAL A 380 0.00 20.42 -5.37
C VAL A 380 -1.22 21.34 -5.42
N GLY A 381 -1.04 22.58 -4.97
CA GLY A 381 -2.00 23.68 -5.06
C GLY A 381 -1.30 24.94 -5.53
N LEU A 382 -2.07 25.98 -5.86
CA LEU A 382 -1.54 27.31 -6.14
C LEU A 382 -1.32 28.08 -4.84
N GLN A 383 -0.30 28.94 -4.80
CA GLN A 383 -0.08 29.84 -3.66
C GLN A 383 -1.11 30.97 -3.63
N ASP A 384 -1.61 31.39 -4.79
CA ASP A 384 -2.61 32.45 -4.92
C ASP A 384 -4.03 31.84 -5.02
N GLU A 385 -4.88 32.11 -4.02
CA GLU A 385 -6.26 31.59 -3.97
C GLU A 385 -7.16 32.15 -5.08
N GLY A 386 -6.81 33.28 -5.70
CA GLY A 386 -7.56 33.89 -6.80
C GLY A 386 -7.66 32.97 -8.02
N ASP A 387 -6.61 32.20 -8.27
CA ASP A 387 -6.49 31.30 -9.43
C ASP A 387 -6.92 29.86 -9.12
N ALA A 388 -7.12 29.52 -7.85
CA ALA A 388 -7.49 28.16 -7.40
C ALA A 388 -8.86 27.68 -7.94
N ARG A 389 -9.67 28.58 -8.51
CA ARG A 389 -10.97 28.25 -9.12
C ARG A 389 -10.83 27.59 -10.50
N GLU A 390 -9.74 27.86 -11.22
CA GLU A 390 -9.50 27.34 -12.58
C GLU A 390 -8.68 26.06 -12.59
N PHE A 391 -7.79 25.87 -11.58
CA PHE A 391 -6.89 24.73 -11.50
C PHE A 391 -7.10 23.93 -10.22
N SER A 392 -7.86 22.83 -10.31
CA SER A 392 -8.01 21.95 -9.16
C SER A 392 -6.68 21.25 -8.78
N PRO A 393 -6.43 20.96 -7.50
CA PRO A 393 -5.26 20.19 -7.07
C PRO A 393 -5.09 18.87 -7.83
N GLN A 394 -6.20 18.21 -8.17
CA GLN A 394 -6.19 16.99 -8.96
C GLN A 394 -5.70 17.21 -10.39
N PHE A 395 -6.11 18.30 -11.03
CA PHE A 395 -5.65 18.67 -12.37
C PHE A 395 -4.15 18.99 -12.38
N LEU A 396 -3.69 19.82 -11.43
CA LEU A 396 -2.26 20.17 -11.29
C LEU A 396 -1.42 18.91 -11.05
N ARG A 397 -1.90 17.99 -10.21
CA ARG A 397 -1.20 16.73 -9.96
C ARG A 397 -1.13 15.85 -11.21
N GLN A 398 -2.19 15.76 -12.01
CA GLN A 398 -2.15 15.02 -13.27
C GLN A 398 -1.13 15.63 -14.25
N CYS A 399 -1.12 16.95 -14.41
CA CYS A 399 -0.12 17.63 -15.23
C CYS A 399 1.30 17.35 -14.75
N LEU A 400 1.54 17.44 -13.42
CA LEU A 400 2.82 17.11 -12.81
C LEU A 400 3.26 15.67 -13.11
N ASP A 401 2.36 14.70 -12.98
CA ASP A 401 2.69 13.28 -13.22
C ASP A 401 3.10 13.03 -14.68
N TYR A 402 2.44 13.65 -15.67
CA TYR A 402 2.85 13.53 -17.08
C TYR A 402 4.19 14.24 -17.36
N SER A 403 4.41 15.40 -16.78
CA SER A 403 5.70 16.11 -16.90
C SER A 403 6.82 15.31 -16.27
N LEU A 404 6.63 14.73 -15.10
CA LEU A 404 7.61 13.87 -14.43
C LEU A 404 7.98 12.65 -15.29
N MET A 405 7.00 12.00 -15.94
CA MET A 405 7.29 10.89 -16.87
C MET A 405 8.13 11.36 -18.05
N HIS A 406 7.89 12.58 -18.57
CA HIS A 406 8.73 13.16 -19.61
C HIS A 406 10.17 13.34 -19.13
N TYR A 407 10.39 13.79 -17.90
CA TYR A 407 11.72 13.99 -17.30
C TYR A 407 12.32 12.74 -16.64
N GLY A 408 11.77 11.56 -16.91
CA GLY A 408 12.35 10.28 -16.48
C GLY A 408 12.11 9.94 -15.01
N VAL A 409 10.99 10.35 -14.44
CA VAL A 409 10.53 9.92 -13.12
C VAL A 409 9.17 9.25 -13.24
N PHE A 410 9.02 8.06 -12.66
CA PHE A 410 7.79 7.28 -12.71
C PHE A 410 7.24 7.00 -11.31
N SER A 411 6.07 7.53 -11.05
CA SER A 411 5.06 6.95 -10.18
C SER A 411 3.79 6.85 -11.01
N LYS A 412 3.02 5.79 -10.90
CA LYS A 412 1.75 5.72 -11.64
C LYS A 412 0.96 7.02 -11.38
N PRO A 413 0.42 7.71 -12.41
CA PRO A 413 -0.33 8.93 -12.22
C PRO A 413 -1.34 8.86 -11.07
N MET A 414 -1.39 9.90 -10.25
CA MET A 414 -2.22 10.02 -9.06
C MET A 414 -1.89 9.00 -7.94
N ASN A 415 -0.74 8.34 -8.01
CA ASN A 415 -0.31 7.41 -6.97
C ASN A 415 0.73 8.06 -6.03
N ARG A 416 0.98 7.39 -4.90
CA ARG A 416 2.02 7.76 -3.93
C ARG A 416 3.42 7.39 -4.44
N PHE A 417 4.41 7.99 -3.84
CA PHE A 417 5.82 7.68 -4.01
C PHE A 417 6.28 6.73 -2.90
N SER A 418 7.07 5.73 -3.27
CA SER A 418 7.71 4.81 -2.34
C SER A 418 9.22 4.87 -2.56
N MET A 419 10.00 4.88 -1.47
CA MET A 419 11.46 4.84 -1.54
C MET A 419 11.99 3.42 -1.40
N ALA A 420 13.14 3.16 -1.99
CA ALA A 420 13.92 1.93 -1.86
C ALA A 420 15.38 2.27 -1.53
N THR A 421 16.12 1.32 -0.97
CA THR A 421 17.56 1.51 -0.66
C THR A 421 18.42 1.79 -1.91
N SER A 422 17.90 1.51 -3.09
CA SER A 422 18.52 1.83 -4.38
C SER A 422 18.34 3.28 -4.83
N HIS A 423 17.48 4.08 -4.18
CA HIS A 423 17.39 5.53 -4.42
C HIS A 423 18.53 6.23 -3.68
N ARG A 424 19.67 6.33 -4.33
CA ARG A 424 20.87 6.98 -3.81
C ARG A 424 20.94 8.45 -4.24
N ASN A 425 22.01 9.12 -3.90
CA ASN A 425 22.18 10.54 -4.18
C ASN A 425 21.99 10.92 -5.65
N ALA A 426 22.40 10.06 -6.59
CA ALA A 426 22.25 10.30 -8.03
C ALA A 426 20.78 10.27 -8.47
N GLU A 427 20.02 9.28 -7.99
CA GLU A 427 18.59 9.14 -8.27
C GLU A 427 17.77 10.26 -7.62
N ILE A 428 18.13 10.63 -6.38
CA ILE A 428 17.50 11.76 -5.67
C ILE A 428 17.77 13.07 -6.43
N ALA A 429 19.01 13.33 -6.83
CA ALA A 429 19.38 14.52 -7.58
C ALA A 429 18.67 14.60 -8.94
N HIS A 430 18.62 13.48 -9.68
CA HIS A 430 17.85 13.38 -10.93
C HIS A 430 16.37 13.69 -10.70
N THR A 431 15.78 13.11 -9.67
CA THR A 431 14.37 13.31 -9.33
C THR A 431 14.07 14.76 -8.97
N LEU A 432 14.92 15.41 -8.18
CA LEU A 432 14.75 16.82 -7.83
C LEU A 432 14.85 17.73 -9.05
N SER A 433 15.80 17.45 -9.97
CA SER A 433 15.89 18.17 -11.25
C SER A 433 14.65 17.98 -12.13
N ALA A 434 14.09 16.74 -12.15
CA ALA A 434 12.86 16.46 -12.88
C ALA A 434 11.65 17.22 -12.29
N PHE A 435 11.54 17.26 -10.95
CA PHE A 435 10.49 18.06 -10.29
C PHE A 435 10.64 19.55 -10.57
N ASP A 436 11.87 20.10 -10.57
CA ASP A 436 12.12 21.50 -10.87
C ASP A 436 11.67 21.86 -12.30
N SER A 437 12.05 21.03 -13.27
CA SER A 437 11.62 21.19 -14.66
C SER A 437 10.10 21.06 -14.83
N ALA A 438 9.49 20.08 -14.13
CA ALA A 438 8.05 19.84 -14.19
C ALA A 438 7.25 21.00 -13.57
N PHE A 439 7.69 21.56 -12.45
CA PHE A 439 7.06 22.73 -11.85
C PHE A 439 7.23 23.98 -12.73
N GLY A 440 8.38 24.16 -13.40
CA GLY A 440 8.56 25.23 -14.40
C GLY A 440 7.57 25.14 -15.57
N GLU A 441 7.31 23.91 -16.07
CA GLU A 441 6.28 23.68 -17.09
C GLU A 441 4.87 24.00 -16.55
N LEU A 442 4.55 23.57 -15.34
CA LEU A 442 3.27 23.87 -14.71
C LEU A 442 3.06 25.37 -14.51
N ALA A 443 4.08 26.11 -14.09
CA ALA A 443 4.02 27.57 -13.95
C ALA A 443 3.68 28.23 -15.29
N THR A 444 4.35 27.82 -16.37
CA THR A 444 4.05 28.31 -17.73
C THR A 444 2.62 27.99 -18.17
N LEU A 445 2.09 26.80 -17.77
CA LEU A 445 0.71 26.40 -18.04
C LEU A 445 -0.29 27.32 -17.34
N VAL A 446 -0.06 27.62 -16.06
CA VAL A 446 -0.93 28.50 -15.27
C VAL A 446 -0.88 29.96 -15.81
N GLU A 447 0.31 30.46 -16.10
CA GLU A 447 0.47 31.81 -16.66
C GLU A 447 -0.17 31.97 -18.05
N GLY A 448 -0.06 30.98 -18.92
CA GLY A 448 -0.63 31.00 -20.26
C GLY A 448 -2.16 30.91 -20.34
N ALA A 449 -2.80 30.55 -19.22
CA ALA A 449 -4.26 30.50 -19.07
C ALA A 449 -4.84 31.81 -18.49
N ARG A 450 -3.98 32.67 -17.94
CA ARG A 450 -4.30 34.06 -17.52
C ARG A 450 -4.31 34.98 -18.73
#